data_3a5e738370868fc93b12c8178072a63b
#
_entry.id   3a5e738370868fc93b12c8178072a63b
#
_cell.length_a   1.000
_cell.length_b   1.000
_cell.length_c   1.000
_cell.angle_alpha   90.00
_cell.angle_beta   90.00
_cell.angle_gamma   90.00
#
_symmetry.space_group_name_H-M   'P 1'
#
loop_
_entity.id
_entity.type
_entity.pdbx_description
1 polymer ?
#
loop_
_entity_poly.entity_id
_entity_poly.type
_entity_poly.pdbx_seq_one_letter_code
_entity_poly.pdbx_strand_id
1 'polypeptide(L)'
;MTEAFVAFVRHEEKLLLMRRNKSDGDFPALWDGVWGVADTPEEVLARVAESTGLPVESLHYHSTGPERGIDMGRSLVDVMPILVVSSSDEVEVSGRYSEHQWIDPGELQKYNCIFSNIDMENAHSLFREMYGSVGSFLYIVKTAIGSEQRVADEMYARLHGSGSLTALQGDIMSILHPTGMRGYLFIESSALHHVEKLIGRSGGRDPA
;
A
#
# COMPACT_ATOMS: atom_id res chain seq x y z
N MET A 1 12.53 20.89 14.34
CA MET A 1 11.14 20.88 14.86
C MET A 1 10.72 19.43 14.78
N THR A 2 10.45 18.82 15.92
CA THR A 2 10.14 17.38 15.98
C THR A 2 8.76 17.16 15.37
N GLU A 3 8.69 16.40 14.28
CA GLU A 3 7.47 16.19 13.53
C GLU A 3 6.79 14.89 13.95
N ALA A 4 5.48 14.92 14.11
CA ALA A 4 4.70 13.72 14.37
C ALA A 4 4.59 12.88 13.10
N PHE A 5 4.75 11.58 13.23
CA PHE A 5 4.62 10.67 12.10
C PHE A 5 3.77 9.44 12.45
N VAL A 6 3.25 8.81 11.41
CA VAL A 6 2.76 7.44 11.44
C VAL A 6 3.49 6.62 10.39
N ALA A 7 4.19 5.58 10.83
CA ALA A 7 4.88 4.66 9.93
C ALA A 7 4.00 3.45 9.62
N PHE A 8 3.77 3.22 8.34
CA PHE A 8 3.17 2.00 7.81
C PHE A 8 4.29 1.06 7.39
N VAL A 9 4.34 -0.10 8.01
CA VAL A 9 5.37 -1.11 7.72
C VAL A 9 4.80 -2.11 6.73
N ARG A 10 5.51 -2.30 5.63
CA ARG A 10 5.21 -3.30 4.62
C ARG A 10 6.22 -4.43 4.66
N HIS A 11 5.72 -5.66 4.60
CA HIS A 11 6.51 -6.85 4.30
C HIS A 11 5.85 -7.59 3.15
N GLU A 12 6.60 -7.81 2.05
CA GLU A 12 6.05 -8.31 0.79
C GLU A 12 4.84 -7.47 0.33
N GLU A 13 3.66 -8.07 0.21
CA GLU A 13 2.41 -7.38 -0.18
C GLU A 13 1.50 -7.05 1.02
N LYS A 14 1.95 -7.35 2.25
CA LYS A 14 1.16 -7.14 3.48
C LYS A 14 1.55 -5.87 4.19
N LEU A 15 0.56 -5.30 4.86
CA LEU A 15 0.68 -4.15 5.72
C LEU A 15 0.57 -4.55 7.18
N LEU A 16 1.49 -4.06 8.01
CA LEU A 16 1.42 -4.25 9.45
C LEU A 16 0.42 -3.27 10.07
N LEU A 17 -0.57 -3.81 10.74
CA LEU A 17 -1.43 -3.07 11.65
C LEU A 17 -1.07 -3.40 13.10
N MET A 18 -0.99 -2.35 13.92
CA MET A 18 -0.71 -2.40 15.35
C MET A 18 -1.96 -1.96 16.11
N ARG A 19 -2.41 -2.76 17.08
CA ARG A 19 -3.54 -2.39 17.93
C ARG A 19 -3.08 -1.69 19.18
N ARG A 20 -3.61 -0.50 19.43
CA ARG A 20 -3.31 0.25 20.65
C ARG A 20 -3.86 -0.44 21.90
N ASN A 21 -3.18 -0.27 23.03
CA ASN A 21 -3.66 -0.73 24.32
C ASN A 21 -5.01 -0.07 24.67
N LYS A 22 -5.86 -0.77 25.40
CA LYS A 22 -7.13 -0.21 25.92
C LYS A 22 -6.91 0.95 26.90
N SER A 23 -5.73 1.04 27.49
CA SER A 23 -5.32 2.12 28.39
C SER A 23 -4.68 3.30 27.68
N ASP A 24 -4.49 3.24 26.35
CA ASP A 24 -4.00 4.39 25.59
C ASP A 24 -5.01 5.53 25.68
N GLY A 25 -4.55 6.72 26.07
CA GLY A 25 -5.43 7.86 26.36
C GLY A 25 -6.03 8.49 25.12
N ASP A 26 -5.37 8.38 23.97
CA ASP A 26 -5.77 9.13 22.78
C ASP A 26 -6.65 8.31 21.84
N PHE A 27 -6.36 7.04 21.62
CA PHE A 27 -7.11 6.18 20.70
C PHE A 27 -7.14 4.73 21.17
N PRO A 28 -7.85 4.44 22.29
CA PRO A 28 -7.82 3.12 22.92
C PRO A 28 -8.40 2.03 22.01
N ALA A 29 -7.67 0.93 21.89
CA ALA A 29 -8.05 -0.28 21.15
C ALA A 29 -8.26 -0.10 19.64
N LEU A 30 -7.87 1.03 19.05
CA LEU A 30 -7.90 1.21 17.62
C LEU A 30 -6.65 0.61 16.95
N TRP A 31 -6.82 0.26 15.69
CA TRP A 31 -5.74 -0.22 14.84
C TRP A 31 -5.09 0.93 14.07
N ASP A 32 -3.77 0.83 13.86
CA ASP A 32 -3.02 1.83 13.10
C ASP A 32 -1.62 1.35 12.72
N GLY A 33 -0.85 2.24 12.07
CA GLY A 33 0.59 2.11 11.94
C GLY A 33 1.33 2.44 13.25
N VAL A 34 2.64 2.53 13.18
CA VAL A 34 3.50 2.91 14.31
C VAL A 34 3.59 4.43 14.40
N TRP A 35 3.13 4.98 15.53
CA TRP A 35 3.17 6.43 15.78
C TRP A 35 4.43 6.83 16.55
N GLY A 36 4.96 7.99 16.19
CA GLY A 36 6.10 8.56 16.87
C GLY A 36 6.32 10.02 16.54
N VAL A 37 7.44 10.52 17.05
CA VAL A 37 8.01 11.81 16.71
C VAL A 37 9.46 11.59 16.33
N ALA A 38 9.92 12.19 15.23
CA ALA A 38 11.28 12.06 14.73
C ALA A 38 11.66 13.26 13.88
N ASP A 39 12.95 13.52 13.78
CA ASP A 39 13.52 14.56 12.93
C ASP A 39 14.29 13.94 11.74
N THR A 40 14.63 12.66 11.82
CA THR A 40 15.40 11.95 10.79
C THR A 40 14.81 10.59 10.42
N PRO A 41 15.07 10.07 9.21
CA PRO A 41 14.68 8.71 8.82
C PRO A 41 15.20 7.62 9.75
N GLU A 42 16.42 7.76 10.27
CA GLU A 42 17.04 6.80 11.20
C GLU A 42 16.29 6.74 12.53
N GLU A 43 15.80 7.89 13.03
CA GLU A 43 14.97 7.95 14.24
C GLU A 43 13.60 7.29 13.99
N VAL A 44 13.01 7.45 12.81
CA VAL A 44 11.78 6.75 12.42
C VAL A 44 11.98 5.24 12.48
N LEU A 45 13.05 4.73 11.84
CA LEU A 45 13.36 3.28 11.84
C LEU A 45 13.60 2.75 13.25
N ALA A 46 14.31 3.51 14.08
CA ALA A 46 14.54 3.13 15.48
C ALA A 46 13.22 3.03 16.27
N ARG A 47 12.28 3.98 16.08
CA ARG A 47 10.95 3.94 16.70
C ARG A 47 10.09 2.79 16.21
N VAL A 48 10.16 2.49 14.92
CA VAL A 48 9.47 1.31 14.36
C VAL A 48 10.04 0.04 15.00
N ALA A 49 11.35 -0.14 15.02
CA ALA A 49 12.01 -1.29 15.63
C ALA A 49 11.64 -1.46 17.12
N GLU A 50 11.66 -0.36 17.89
CA GLU A 50 11.27 -0.35 19.31
C GLU A 50 9.84 -0.82 19.54
N SER A 51 8.92 -0.41 18.67
CA SER A 51 7.48 -0.70 18.81
C SER A 51 7.09 -2.09 18.31
N THR A 52 7.80 -2.60 17.30
CA THR A 52 7.46 -3.84 16.59
C THR A 52 8.35 -5.02 16.91
N GLY A 53 9.50 -4.79 17.56
CA GLY A 53 10.53 -5.82 17.75
C GLY A 53 11.26 -6.22 16.47
N LEU A 54 10.91 -5.66 15.31
CA LEU A 54 11.61 -5.93 14.06
C LEU A 54 13.07 -5.48 14.14
N PRO A 55 14.04 -6.27 13.66
CA PRO A 55 15.43 -5.86 13.60
C PRO A 55 15.59 -4.58 12.78
N VAL A 56 16.29 -3.58 13.29
CA VAL A 56 16.44 -2.29 12.59
C VAL A 56 17.13 -2.45 11.23
N GLU A 57 18.03 -3.42 11.10
CA GLU A 57 18.69 -3.78 9.84
C GLU A 57 17.77 -4.39 8.80
N SER A 58 16.59 -4.88 9.21
CA SER A 58 15.54 -5.37 8.30
C SER A 58 14.64 -4.25 7.77
N LEU A 59 14.73 -3.05 8.36
CA LEU A 59 13.87 -1.92 8.06
C LEU A 59 14.53 -0.95 7.09
N HIS A 60 13.77 -0.52 6.09
CA HIS A 60 14.21 0.47 5.11
C HIS A 60 13.17 1.59 5.00
N TYR A 61 13.62 2.82 5.24
CA TYR A 61 12.80 4.00 4.97
C TYR A 61 12.57 4.11 3.45
N HIS A 62 11.32 4.08 3.04
CA HIS A 62 11.00 4.08 1.61
C HIS A 62 10.56 5.46 1.13
N SER A 63 9.51 6.01 1.70
CA SER A 63 8.93 7.27 1.25
C SER A 63 8.08 7.94 2.32
N THR A 64 7.85 9.24 2.09
CA THR A 64 6.97 10.08 2.90
C THR A 64 5.77 10.47 2.06
N GLY A 65 4.57 10.29 2.60
CA GLY A 65 3.35 10.80 2.00
C GLY A 65 3.07 12.26 2.40
N PRO A 66 2.01 12.87 1.84
CA PRO A 66 1.62 14.21 2.20
C PRO A 66 1.16 14.30 3.65
N GLU A 67 1.57 15.37 4.32
CA GLU A 67 1.15 15.67 5.69
C GLU A 67 -0.37 15.74 5.83
N ARG A 68 -0.90 15.21 6.93
CA ARG A 68 -2.33 15.11 7.21
C ARG A 68 -2.66 15.64 8.61
N GLY A 69 -3.65 16.52 8.70
CA GLY A 69 -4.20 16.94 9.96
C GLY A 69 -5.09 15.86 10.57
N ILE A 70 -4.77 15.42 11.78
CA ILE A 70 -5.54 14.44 12.54
C ILE A 70 -6.19 15.11 13.73
N ASP A 71 -7.52 14.98 13.83
CA ASP A 71 -8.26 15.47 14.97
C ASP A 71 -8.08 14.53 16.17
N MET A 72 -7.32 15.00 17.16
CA MET A 72 -7.07 14.30 18.42
C MET A 72 -8.18 14.58 19.46
N GLY A 73 -9.30 15.17 19.03
CA GLY A 73 -10.43 15.52 19.89
C GLY A 73 -10.21 16.78 20.74
N ARG A 74 -8.99 17.26 20.90
CA ARG A 74 -8.63 18.50 21.62
C ARG A 74 -7.81 19.45 20.76
N SER A 75 -7.16 18.94 19.72
CA SER A 75 -6.31 19.69 18.79
C SER A 75 -6.18 18.96 17.49
N LEU A 76 -6.01 19.70 16.42
CA LEU A 76 -5.56 19.16 15.14
C LEU A 76 -4.03 19.00 15.22
N VAL A 77 -3.54 17.82 14.90
CA VAL A 77 -2.11 17.51 14.87
C VAL A 77 -1.76 17.13 13.44
N ASP A 78 -0.79 17.82 12.87
CA ASP A 78 -0.25 17.48 11.57
C ASP A 78 0.67 16.28 11.71
N VAL A 79 0.41 15.23 10.93
CA VAL A 79 1.10 13.95 10.99
C VAL A 79 1.61 13.58 9.62
N MET A 80 2.87 13.20 9.56
CA MET A 80 3.52 12.75 8.34
C MET A 80 3.37 11.24 8.19
N PRO A 81 2.70 10.74 7.16
CA PRO A 81 2.65 9.32 6.88
C PRO A 81 3.96 8.89 6.21
N ILE A 82 4.54 7.81 6.71
CA ILE A 82 5.81 7.26 6.24
C ILE A 82 5.62 5.80 5.88
N LEU A 83 6.17 5.39 4.75
CA LEU A 83 6.26 3.99 4.38
C LEU A 83 7.64 3.44 4.73
N VAL A 84 7.63 2.36 5.50
CA VAL A 84 8.81 1.57 5.86
C VAL A 84 8.64 0.17 5.26
N VAL A 85 9.67 -0.35 4.62
CA VAL A 85 9.71 -1.72 4.10
C VAL A 85 10.52 -2.58 5.04
N SER A 86 9.99 -3.75 5.41
CA SER A 86 10.69 -4.74 6.21
C SER A 86 11.00 -6.00 5.40
N SER A 87 12.20 -6.53 5.58
CA SER A 87 12.56 -7.87 5.07
C SER A 87 12.21 -9.01 6.03
N SER A 88 11.70 -8.69 7.23
CA SER A 88 11.25 -9.63 8.25
C SER A 88 9.78 -9.38 8.62
N ASP A 89 9.05 -10.43 8.97
CA ASP A 89 7.67 -10.39 9.44
C ASP A 89 7.52 -10.79 10.92
N GLU A 90 8.64 -11.09 11.60
CA GLU A 90 8.65 -11.50 13.02
C GLU A 90 8.44 -10.30 13.94
N VAL A 91 7.17 -10.02 14.27
CA VAL A 91 6.79 -8.88 15.12
C VAL A 91 6.58 -9.31 16.57
N GLU A 92 7.22 -8.60 17.48
CA GLU A 92 7.00 -8.69 18.94
C GLU A 92 6.53 -7.32 19.44
N VAL A 93 5.21 -7.20 19.69
CA VAL A 93 4.62 -5.92 20.09
C VAL A 93 5.10 -5.45 21.44
N SER A 94 5.36 -4.16 21.56
CA SER A 94 5.81 -3.54 22.80
C SER A 94 5.20 -2.16 23.05
N GLY A 95 5.41 -1.64 24.22
CA GLY A 95 5.02 -0.29 24.57
C GLY A 95 3.52 -0.06 24.59
N ARG A 96 3.03 0.79 23.69
CA ARG A 96 1.61 1.20 23.59
C ARG A 96 0.71 0.25 22.81
N TYR A 97 1.26 -0.83 22.26
CA TYR A 97 0.52 -1.77 21.42
C TYR A 97 0.29 -3.10 22.16
N SER A 98 -0.85 -3.75 21.89
CA SER A 98 -1.27 -5.01 22.49
C SER A 98 -1.34 -6.18 21.50
N GLU A 99 -1.51 -5.88 20.24
CA GLU A 99 -1.68 -6.88 19.17
C GLU A 99 -1.10 -6.32 17.87
N HIS A 100 -0.79 -7.22 16.95
CA HIS A 100 -0.43 -6.88 15.58
C HIS A 100 -1.10 -7.82 14.59
N GLN A 101 -1.22 -7.38 13.33
CA GLN A 101 -1.65 -8.20 12.23
C GLN A 101 -1.00 -7.75 10.92
N TRP A 102 -0.54 -8.73 10.12
CA TRP A 102 -0.18 -8.51 8.74
C TRP A 102 -1.41 -8.73 7.88
N ILE A 103 -1.89 -7.68 7.23
CA ILE A 103 -3.12 -7.70 6.43
C ILE A 103 -2.84 -7.39 4.96
N ASP A 104 -3.73 -7.84 4.08
CA ASP A 104 -3.84 -7.27 2.75
C ASP A 104 -4.35 -5.82 2.85
N PRO A 105 -3.72 -4.84 2.18
CA PRO A 105 -4.18 -3.45 2.21
C PRO A 105 -5.64 -3.27 1.83
N GLY A 106 -6.18 -4.11 0.95
CA GLY A 106 -7.59 -4.13 0.59
C GLY A 106 -8.53 -4.51 1.74
N GLU A 107 -8.00 -5.09 2.82
CA GLU A 107 -8.78 -5.48 4.01
C GLU A 107 -8.85 -4.40 5.09
N LEU A 108 -8.14 -3.27 4.92
CA LEU A 108 -8.06 -2.20 5.91
C LEU A 108 -9.43 -1.73 6.41
N GLN A 109 -10.42 -1.70 5.53
CA GLN A 109 -11.81 -1.33 5.85
C GLN A 109 -12.49 -2.25 6.89
N LYS A 110 -11.94 -3.46 7.14
CA LYS A 110 -12.46 -4.38 8.17
C LYS A 110 -12.00 -4.01 9.57
N TYR A 111 -11.02 -3.11 9.68
CA TYR A 111 -10.40 -2.70 10.94
C TYR A 111 -10.88 -1.31 11.36
N ASN A 112 -11.12 -1.15 12.65
CA ASN A 112 -11.42 0.17 13.20
C ASN A 112 -10.10 0.92 13.42
N CYS A 113 -9.66 1.64 12.40
CA CYS A 113 -8.39 2.37 12.37
C CYS A 113 -8.59 3.84 12.75
N ILE A 114 -7.54 4.49 13.24
CA ILE A 114 -7.53 5.94 13.48
C ILE A 114 -7.79 6.67 12.17
N PHE A 115 -7.23 6.20 11.07
CA PHE A 115 -7.44 6.75 9.73
C PHE A 115 -8.87 6.57 9.19
N SER A 116 -9.69 5.67 9.77
CA SER A 116 -11.09 5.53 9.34
C SER A 116 -11.96 6.71 9.74
N ASN A 117 -11.52 7.52 10.68
CA ASN A 117 -12.18 8.78 11.06
C ASN A 117 -11.78 9.96 10.16
N ILE A 118 -10.77 9.80 9.34
CA ILE A 118 -10.36 10.76 8.33
C ILE A 118 -10.80 10.20 7.00
N ASP A 119 -11.93 10.70 6.51
CA ASP A 119 -12.40 10.50 5.15
C ASP A 119 -11.81 9.25 4.44
N MET A 120 -12.54 8.14 4.47
CA MET A 120 -12.09 6.82 3.95
C MET A 120 -11.55 6.90 2.51
N GLU A 121 -12.01 7.88 1.72
CA GLU A 121 -11.49 8.16 0.39
C GLU A 121 -10.04 8.67 0.45
N ASN A 122 -9.71 9.49 1.45
CA ASN A 122 -8.34 10.02 1.63
C ASN A 122 -7.38 8.95 2.18
N ALA A 123 -7.83 8.06 3.06
CA ALA A 123 -7.00 6.94 3.52
C ALA A 123 -6.70 5.96 2.37
N HIS A 124 -7.69 5.65 1.54
CA HIS A 124 -7.49 4.84 0.33
C HIS A 124 -6.55 5.55 -0.67
N SER A 125 -6.66 6.86 -0.83
CA SER A 125 -5.77 7.66 -1.67
C SER A 125 -4.34 7.65 -1.12
N LEU A 126 -4.18 7.84 0.19
CA LEU A 126 -2.87 7.80 0.85
C LEU A 126 -2.19 6.44 0.67
N PHE A 127 -2.92 5.36 0.91
CA PHE A 127 -2.38 4.02 0.68
C PHE A 127 -2.05 3.79 -0.78
N ARG A 128 -2.87 4.26 -1.68
CA ARG A 128 -2.64 4.15 -3.12
C ARG A 128 -1.43 4.95 -3.58
N GLU A 129 -1.23 6.17 -3.07
CA GLU A 129 -0.04 6.98 -3.30
C GLU A 129 1.21 6.31 -2.72
N MET A 130 1.13 5.77 -1.51
CA MET A 130 2.25 5.09 -0.85
C MET A 130 2.56 3.75 -1.52
N TYR A 131 1.55 2.95 -1.87
CA TYR A 131 1.74 1.65 -2.55
C TYR A 131 2.05 1.80 -4.03
N GLY A 132 1.54 2.83 -4.70
CA GLY A 132 1.89 3.16 -6.07
C GLY A 132 3.37 3.51 -6.23
N SER A 133 4.02 3.98 -5.15
CA SER A 133 5.47 4.26 -5.13
C SER A 133 6.31 3.02 -4.76
N VAL A 134 5.73 1.94 -4.24
CA VAL A 134 6.46 0.79 -3.64
C VAL A 134 6.56 -0.43 -4.56
N GLY A 135 6.48 -0.26 -5.79
CA GLY A 135 6.80 -1.35 -6.70
C GLY A 135 5.66 -1.67 -7.62
N SER A 136 5.70 -1.02 -8.72
CA SER A 136 5.12 -1.57 -9.92
C SER A 136 6.05 -2.66 -10.44
N PHE A 137 5.45 -3.74 -10.87
CA PHE A 137 6.14 -4.78 -11.62
C PHE A 137 5.79 -4.62 -13.09
N LEU A 138 6.78 -4.85 -13.93
CA LEU A 138 6.57 -4.87 -15.37
C LEU A 138 6.20 -6.29 -15.81
N TYR A 139 4.94 -6.50 -16.11
CA TYR A 139 4.43 -7.79 -16.59
C TYR A 139 4.47 -7.84 -18.12
N ILE A 140 4.93 -8.99 -18.63
CA ILE A 140 5.00 -9.23 -20.07
C ILE A 140 3.76 -10.01 -20.50
N VAL A 141 2.97 -9.40 -21.37
CA VAL A 141 1.76 -10.02 -21.94
C VAL A 141 2.03 -10.38 -23.39
N LYS A 142 1.89 -11.66 -23.70
CA LYS A 142 2.04 -12.15 -25.08
C LYS A 142 0.74 -11.94 -25.85
N THR A 143 0.84 -11.38 -27.07
CA THR A 143 -0.28 -11.19 -27.98
C THR A 143 0.06 -11.70 -29.38
N ALA A 144 -0.92 -11.72 -30.27
CA ALA A 144 -0.66 -12.03 -31.67
C ALA A 144 0.14 -10.90 -32.33
N ILE A 145 1.15 -11.27 -33.12
CA ILE A 145 1.99 -10.32 -33.84
C ILE A 145 1.11 -9.44 -34.77
N GLY A 146 1.27 -8.13 -34.64
CA GLY A 146 0.48 -7.14 -35.39
C GLY A 146 -0.86 -6.77 -34.75
N SER A 147 -1.19 -7.33 -33.58
CA SER A 147 -2.39 -6.99 -32.81
C SER A 147 -2.08 -6.14 -31.56
N GLU A 148 -0.83 -5.80 -31.33
CA GLU A 148 -0.34 -5.20 -30.09
C GLU A 148 -1.07 -3.89 -29.77
N GLN A 149 -1.11 -2.97 -30.76
CA GLN A 149 -1.77 -1.67 -30.58
C GLN A 149 -3.28 -1.84 -30.31
N ARG A 150 -3.96 -2.68 -31.07
CA ARG A 150 -5.38 -2.93 -30.88
C ARG A 150 -5.69 -3.51 -29.50
N VAL A 151 -4.85 -4.44 -29.02
CA VAL A 151 -5.02 -5.04 -27.69
C VAL A 151 -4.74 -4.01 -26.59
N ALA A 152 -3.72 -3.16 -26.76
CA ALA A 152 -3.44 -2.06 -25.84
C ALA A 152 -4.60 -1.08 -25.76
N ASP A 153 -5.15 -0.67 -26.90
CA ASP A 153 -6.31 0.23 -26.97
C ASP A 153 -7.56 -0.38 -26.32
N GLU A 154 -7.77 -1.68 -26.51
CA GLU A 154 -8.87 -2.41 -25.88
C GLU A 154 -8.71 -2.46 -24.35
N MET A 155 -7.51 -2.73 -23.84
CA MET A 155 -7.21 -2.70 -22.42
C MET A 155 -7.41 -1.31 -21.82
N TYR A 156 -6.93 -0.28 -22.51
CA TYR A 156 -7.12 1.10 -22.12
C TYR A 156 -8.62 1.47 -22.04
N ALA A 157 -9.39 1.08 -23.04
CA ALA A 157 -10.83 1.32 -23.07
C ALA A 157 -11.56 0.60 -21.92
N ARG A 158 -11.12 -0.60 -21.54
CA ARG A 158 -11.68 -1.32 -20.38
C ARG A 158 -11.39 -0.62 -19.05
N LEU A 159 -10.21 -0.03 -18.91
CA LEU A 159 -9.84 0.74 -17.71
C LEU A 159 -10.62 2.05 -17.57
N HIS A 160 -10.88 2.73 -18.70
CA HIS A 160 -11.47 4.07 -18.71
C HIS A 160 -12.94 4.10 -19.12
N GLY A 161 -13.50 2.94 -19.47
CA GLY A 161 -14.93 2.79 -19.79
C GLY A 161 -15.81 2.74 -18.54
N SER A 162 -17.13 2.81 -18.72
CA SER A 162 -18.14 2.74 -17.65
C SER A 162 -18.35 1.33 -17.06
N GLY A 163 -17.34 0.49 -17.09
CA GLY A 163 -17.40 -0.92 -16.66
C GLY A 163 -16.75 -1.22 -15.30
N SER A 164 -16.86 -2.48 -14.90
CA SER A 164 -16.34 -2.99 -13.60
C SER A 164 -14.82 -2.93 -13.41
N LEU A 165 -14.06 -2.58 -14.46
CA LEU A 165 -12.61 -2.51 -14.42
C LEU A 165 -12.05 -1.11 -14.08
N THR A 166 -12.92 -0.10 -13.98
CA THR A 166 -12.51 1.25 -13.54
C THR A 166 -11.88 1.25 -12.16
N ALA A 167 -12.22 0.28 -11.31
CA ALA A 167 -11.59 0.08 -10.02
C ALA A 167 -10.08 -0.27 -10.10
N LEU A 168 -9.58 -0.71 -11.28
CA LEU A 168 -8.16 -1.02 -11.50
C LEU A 168 -7.33 0.19 -11.97
N GLN A 169 -7.94 1.37 -12.17
CA GLN A 169 -7.23 2.55 -12.68
C GLN A 169 -6.04 2.99 -11.84
N GLY A 170 -6.05 2.70 -10.53
CA GLY A 170 -4.92 3.00 -9.65
C GLY A 170 -3.90 1.87 -9.56
N ASP A 171 -4.23 0.67 -10.01
CA ASP A 171 -3.40 -0.52 -9.91
C ASP A 171 -2.66 -0.84 -11.21
N ILE A 172 -3.16 -0.36 -12.34
CA ILE A 172 -2.50 -0.43 -13.65
C ILE A 172 -1.93 0.96 -13.96
N MET A 173 -0.61 1.10 -13.92
CA MET A 173 0.08 2.38 -14.06
C MET A 173 0.41 2.72 -15.50
N SER A 174 0.77 1.72 -16.29
CA SER A 174 1.05 1.91 -17.71
C SER A 174 0.78 0.66 -18.54
N ILE A 175 0.46 0.88 -19.81
CA ILE A 175 0.40 -0.17 -20.86
C ILE A 175 1.33 0.29 -21.98
N LEU A 176 2.40 -0.46 -22.20
CA LEU A 176 3.45 -0.13 -23.14
C LEU A 176 3.44 -1.08 -24.34
N HIS A 177 3.55 -0.51 -25.53
CA HIS A 177 3.74 -1.23 -26.79
C HIS A 177 5.05 -0.78 -27.46
N PRO A 178 6.19 -1.42 -27.16
CA PRO A 178 7.46 -1.06 -27.79
C PRO A 178 7.49 -1.47 -29.26
N THR A 179 7.80 -0.54 -30.14
CA THR A 179 7.83 -0.77 -31.59
C THR A 179 8.82 -1.83 -32.07
N GLY A 180 9.81 -2.16 -31.24
CA GLY A 180 10.84 -3.17 -31.54
C GLY A 180 10.52 -4.59 -31.05
N MET A 181 9.43 -4.80 -30.27
CA MET A 181 9.12 -6.08 -29.64
C MET A 181 7.76 -6.60 -30.08
N ARG A 182 7.73 -7.24 -31.25
CA ARG A 182 6.51 -7.79 -31.83
C ARG A 182 5.93 -8.94 -31.01
N GLY A 183 4.63 -8.92 -30.81
CA GLY A 183 3.89 -9.96 -30.08
C GLY A 183 3.94 -9.80 -28.57
N TYR A 184 4.38 -8.63 -28.07
CA TYR A 184 4.46 -8.37 -26.63
C TYR A 184 3.89 -7.00 -26.27
N LEU A 185 3.20 -6.97 -25.14
CA LEU A 185 2.84 -5.76 -24.41
C LEU A 185 3.50 -5.82 -23.03
N PHE A 186 3.79 -4.66 -22.49
CA PHE A 186 4.31 -4.54 -21.12
C PHE A 186 3.29 -3.75 -20.32
N ILE A 187 2.86 -4.33 -19.21
CA ILE A 187 1.89 -3.72 -18.31
C ILE A 187 2.56 -3.49 -16.97
N GLU A 188 2.62 -2.25 -16.57
CA GLU A 188 3.09 -1.88 -15.25
C GLU A 188 1.92 -1.92 -14.28
N SER A 189 2.03 -2.73 -13.23
CA SER A 189 0.97 -2.93 -12.25
C SER A 189 1.53 -3.25 -10.88
N SER A 190 0.78 -2.91 -9.83
CA SER A 190 1.10 -3.24 -8.44
C SER A 190 1.05 -4.76 -8.17
N ALA A 191 0.24 -5.52 -8.91
CA ALA A 191 0.11 -6.97 -8.72
C ALA A 191 -0.32 -7.71 -10.00
N LEU A 192 0.08 -8.98 -10.10
CA LEU A 192 -0.23 -9.87 -11.24
C LEU A 192 -1.74 -10.04 -11.47
N HIS A 193 -2.52 -10.20 -10.41
CA HIS A 193 -3.95 -10.44 -10.52
C HIS A 193 -4.73 -9.26 -11.13
N HIS A 194 -4.20 -8.02 -11.03
CA HIS A 194 -4.77 -6.85 -11.72
C HIS A 194 -4.57 -6.97 -13.22
N VAL A 195 -3.40 -7.44 -13.65
CA VAL A 195 -3.11 -7.70 -15.06
C VAL A 195 -3.98 -8.82 -15.59
N GLU A 196 -4.16 -9.90 -14.85
CA GLU A 196 -5.03 -11.02 -15.23
C GLU A 196 -6.49 -10.59 -15.39
N LYS A 197 -7.02 -9.77 -14.47
CA LYS A 197 -8.35 -9.16 -14.60
C LYS A 197 -8.47 -8.29 -15.85
N LEU A 198 -7.45 -7.46 -16.12
CA LEU A 198 -7.43 -6.58 -17.29
C LEU A 198 -7.46 -7.37 -18.60
N ILE A 199 -6.73 -8.48 -18.68
CA ILE A 199 -6.68 -9.36 -19.84
C ILE A 199 -7.99 -10.17 -20.01
N GLY A 200 -8.79 -10.28 -18.93
CA GLY A 200 -10.02 -11.08 -18.93
C GLY A 200 -9.80 -12.56 -18.65
N ARG A 201 -8.65 -12.93 -18.09
CA ARG A 201 -8.41 -14.25 -17.52
C ARG A 201 -8.93 -14.27 -16.07
N SER A 202 -10.23 -14.41 -15.91
CA SER A 202 -10.79 -14.86 -14.64
C SER A 202 -10.49 -16.35 -14.50
N GLY A 203 -9.86 -16.70 -13.37
CA GLY A 203 -9.32 -18.00 -13.10
C GLY A 203 -10.22 -19.19 -13.38
N GLY A 204 -9.59 -20.27 -13.83
CA GLY A 204 -10.14 -21.60 -13.75
C GLY A 204 -10.49 -22.23 -15.09
N ARG A 205 -9.51 -22.87 -15.70
CA ARG A 205 -9.63 -24.26 -16.20
C ARG A 205 -8.23 -24.83 -16.33
N ASP A 206 -7.90 -25.74 -15.44
CA ASP A 206 -6.86 -26.73 -15.72
C ASP A 206 -7.19 -27.40 -17.04
N PRO A 207 -6.22 -27.57 -17.94
CA PRO A 207 -6.39 -28.50 -19.04
C PRO A 207 -6.28 -29.92 -18.50
N ALA A 208 -7.25 -30.72 -18.81
CA ALA A 208 -7.24 -32.18 -18.66
C ALA A 208 -6.12 -32.84 -19.47
#